data_de75206ec40b1adfa3b50494f4839431
#
_entry.id   de75206ec40b1adfa3b50494f4839431
#
_cell.length_a   1.000
_cell.length_b   1.000
_cell.length_c   1.000
_cell.angle_alpha   90.00
_cell.angle_beta   90.00
_cell.angle_gamma   90.00
#
_symmetry.space_group_name_H-M   'P 1'
#
loop_
_entity.id
_entity.type
_entity.pdbx_description
1 polymer ?
#
loop_
_entity_poly.entity_id
_entity_poly.type
_entity_poly.pdbx_seq_one_letter_code
_entity_poly.pdbx_strand_id
1 'polypeptide(L)'
;MPEPEGRPFDPGAGATSGIPSQRGGFRVPSLRNVAKTAPYMHQGNFESLRDTVAFYNGGRGHAVPKDENLLIHWHIWDPDLREEELDRLVDFLHALTDEGFMPEIPKRLPSGLDPGRAMNRNNLTSR
;
A
#
# COMPACT_ATOMS: atom_id res chain seq x y z
N MET A 1 -5.66 -6.45 -8.00
CA MET A 1 -5.58 -4.98 -7.81
C MET A 1 -5.77 -4.34 -9.16
N PRO A 2 -6.64 -3.34 -9.30
CA PRO A 2 -6.66 -2.60 -10.54
C PRO A 2 -5.31 -1.88 -10.65
N GLU A 3 -4.52 -2.26 -11.66
CA GLU A 3 -3.35 -1.49 -12.03
C GLU A 3 -3.83 -0.10 -12.47
N PRO A 4 -3.15 0.98 -12.07
CA PRO A 4 -3.44 2.30 -12.63
C PRO A 4 -3.34 2.21 -14.15
N GLU A 5 -4.29 2.80 -14.88
CA GLU A 5 -4.30 2.76 -16.33
C GLU A 5 -2.93 3.11 -16.92
N GLY A 6 -2.41 2.22 -17.77
CA GLY A 6 -1.12 2.41 -18.44
C GLY A 6 0.12 1.96 -17.67
N ARG A 7 -0.01 1.39 -16.47
CA ARG A 7 1.14 0.78 -15.78
C ARG A 7 1.18 -0.73 -16.03
N PRO A 8 2.35 -1.30 -16.36
CA PRO A 8 2.49 -2.74 -16.49
C PRO A 8 2.33 -3.43 -15.13
N PHE A 9 1.83 -4.67 -15.15
CA PHE A 9 1.77 -5.52 -13.97
C PHE A 9 3.14 -5.66 -13.30
N ASP A 10 3.20 -5.44 -11.98
CA ASP A 10 4.42 -5.64 -11.20
C ASP A 10 4.52 -7.10 -10.72
N PRO A 11 5.44 -7.89 -11.23
CA PRO A 11 5.61 -9.28 -10.83
C PRO A 11 6.18 -9.45 -9.40
N GLY A 12 6.54 -8.37 -8.70
CA GLY A 12 7.02 -8.40 -7.33
C GLY A 12 8.22 -9.34 -7.13
N ALA A 13 8.21 -10.13 -6.04
CA ALA A 13 9.27 -11.07 -5.72
C ALA A 13 9.53 -12.10 -6.83
N GLY A 14 8.52 -12.44 -7.62
CA GLY A 14 8.63 -13.36 -8.76
C GLY A 14 9.61 -12.88 -9.84
N ALA A 15 9.77 -11.56 -10.02
CA ALA A 15 10.73 -10.99 -10.96
C ALA A 15 12.18 -11.34 -10.61
N THR A 16 12.48 -11.40 -9.31
CA THR A 16 13.85 -11.67 -8.82
C THR A 16 14.10 -13.15 -8.59
N SER A 17 13.12 -13.87 -8.05
CA SER A 17 13.31 -15.29 -7.68
C SER A 17 13.11 -16.24 -8.87
N GLY A 18 12.37 -15.84 -9.90
CA GLY A 18 11.96 -16.72 -10.99
C GLY A 18 10.97 -17.81 -10.59
N ILE A 19 10.47 -17.80 -9.34
CA ILE A 19 9.54 -18.82 -8.82
C ILE A 19 8.10 -18.42 -9.17
N PRO A 20 7.36 -19.23 -9.94
CA PRO A 20 6.01 -18.89 -10.39
C PRO A 20 5.03 -18.58 -9.25
N SER A 21 5.11 -19.29 -8.12
CA SER A 21 4.25 -19.07 -6.95
C SER A 21 4.51 -17.74 -6.21
N GLN A 22 5.62 -17.06 -6.51
CA GLN A 22 5.96 -15.75 -5.96
C GLN A 22 5.61 -14.58 -6.89
N ARG A 23 5.04 -14.87 -8.06
CA ARG A 23 4.58 -13.83 -8.99
C ARG A 23 3.49 -12.98 -8.33
N GLY A 24 3.66 -11.66 -8.35
CA GLY A 24 2.79 -10.71 -7.65
C GLY A 24 2.91 -10.75 -6.12
N GLY A 25 3.94 -11.41 -5.60
CA GLY A 25 4.21 -11.44 -4.16
C GLY A 25 5.00 -10.23 -3.69
N PHE A 26 4.55 -9.62 -2.60
CA PHE A 26 5.22 -8.49 -1.95
C PHE A 26 5.42 -8.79 -0.47
N ARG A 27 6.42 -8.16 0.13
CA ARG A 27 6.65 -8.26 1.56
C ARG A 27 5.47 -7.65 2.32
N VAL A 28 4.99 -8.35 3.35
CA VAL A 28 3.98 -7.83 4.28
C VAL A 28 4.66 -6.76 5.17
N PRO A 29 4.26 -5.48 5.08
CA PRO A 29 4.79 -4.42 5.93
C PRO A 29 4.17 -4.43 7.32
N SER A 30 4.83 -3.75 8.28
CA SER A 30 4.24 -3.49 9.59
C SER A 30 3.08 -2.51 9.47
N LEU A 31 2.05 -2.68 10.31
CA LEU A 31 0.95 -1.72 10.44
C LEU A 31 1.26 -0.58 11.44
N ARG A 32 2.44 -0.59 12.08
CA ARG A 32 2.85 0.51 12.97
C ARG A 32 2.87 1.83 12.19
N ASN A 33 2.24 2.85 12.74
CA ASN A 33 2.12 4.18 12.15
C ASN A 33 1.45 4.20 10.77
N VAL A 34 0.68 3.16 10.42
CA VAL A 34 0.07 3.05 9.08
C VAL A 34 -0.78 4.29 8.74
N ALA A 35 -1.44 4.92 9.72
CA ALA A 35 -2.22 6.13 9.50
C ALA A 35 -1.39 7.36 9.03
N LYS A 36 -0.06 7.29 9.14
CA LYS A 36 0.87 8.36 8.72
C LYS A 36 1.60 8.04 7.41
N THR A 37 1.34 6.89 6.78
CA THR A 37 2.14 6.37 5.67
C THR A 37 1.42 6.33 4.32
N ALA A 38 0.37 7.12 4.15
CA ALA A 38 -0.26 7.28 2.84
C ALA A 38 0.76 7.76 1.76
N PRO A 39 0.59 7.37 0.49
CA PRO A 39 -0.46 6.52 -0.06
C PRO A 39 -0.22 5.03 0.19
N TYR A 40 -1.30 4.24 0.13
CA TYR A 40 -1.31 2.82 0.48
C TYR A 40 -1.17 1.90 -0.73
N MET A 41 -0.88 0.63 -0.45
CA MET A 41 -0.49 -0.43 -1.39
C MET A 41 0.88 -0.19 -2.03
N HIS A 42 1.41 -1.21 -2.72
CA HIS A 42 2.77 -1.18 -3.26
C HIS A 42 2.97 -0.10 -4.35
N GLN A 43 1.90 0.26 -5.06
CA GLN A 43 1.92 1.32 -6.08
C GLN A 43 1.30 2.65 -5.62
N GLY A 44 0.86 2.76 -4.35
CA GLY A 44 0.23 3.96 -3.81
C GLY A 44 -1.16 4.22 -4.39
N ASN A 45 -1.97 3.18 -4.61
CA ASN A 45 -3.26 3.28 -5.29
C ASN A 45 -4.35 3.95 -4.45
N PHE A 46 -4.20 3.98 -3.13
CA PHE A 46 -5.19 4.55 -2.22
C PHE A 46 -4.59 5.65 -1.36
N GLU A 47 -5.27 6.78 -1.29
CA GLU A 47 -4.87 7.93 -0.47
C GLU A 47 -5.43 7.84 0.96
N SER A 48 -6.48 7.05 1.18
CA SER A 48 -7.11 6.91 2.50
C SER A 48 -7.05 5.49 3.04
N LEU A 49 -6.95 5.37 4.39
CA LEU A 49 -7.10 4.08 5.07
C LEU A 49 -8.47 3.47 4.82
N ARG A 50 -9.52 4.30 4.78
CA ARG A 50 -10.90 3.85 4.59
C ARG A 50 -11.08 3.13 3.26
N ASP A 51 -10.56 3.72 2.17
CA ASP A 51 -10.61 3.09 0.83
C ASP A 51 -9.77 1.82 0.78
N THR A 52 -8.63 1.82 1.48
CA THR A 52 -7.77 0.64 1.59
C THR A 52 -8.50 -0.51 2.28
N VAL A 53 -9.16 -0.25 3.41
CA VAL A 53 -9.92 -1.26 4.15
C VAL A 53 -11.11 -1.75 3.34
N ALA A 54 -11.83 -0.84 2.67
CA ALA A 54 -12.94 -1.19 1.77
C ALA A 54 -12.49 -2.09 0.60
N PHE A 55 -11.29 -1.83 0.06
CA PHE A 55 -10.70 -2.71 -0.96
C PHE A 55 -10.50 -4.14 -0.45
N TYR A 56 -9.96 -4.31 0.76
CA TYR A 56 -9.80 -5.63 1.38
C TYR A 56 -11.13 -6.33 1.66
N ASN A 57 -12.19 -5.58 1.93
CA ASN A 57 -13.53 -6.11 2.12
C ASN A 57 -14.10 -6.79 0.85
N GLY A 58 -13.66 -6.35 -0.34
CA GLY A 58 -13.99 -7.00 -1.61
C GLY A 58 -13.22 -8.31 -1.88
N GLY A 59 -12.27 -8.65 -1.01
CA GLY A 59 -11.58 -9.93 -0.99
C GLY A 59 -10.85 -10.30 -2.28
N ARG A 60 -10.91 -11.59 -2.63
CA ARG A 60 -10.17 -12.14 -3.78
C ARG A 60 -10.56 -11.52 -5.12
N GLY A 61 -11.81 -11.14 -5.29
CA GLY A 61 -12.29 -10.53 -6.53
C GLY A 61 -11.57 -9.22 -6.89
N HIS A 62 -11.09 -8.51 -5.88
CA HIS A 62 -10.33 -7.27 -6.06
C HIS A 62 -8.80 -7.48 -6.13
N ALA A 63 -8.31 -8.62 -5.63
CA ALA A 63 -6.87 -8.85 -5.47
C ALA A 63 -6.16 -9.28 -6.76
N VAL A 64 -6.87 -9.86 -7.72
CA VAL A 64 -6.28 -10.43 -8.94
C VAL A 64 -6.63 -9.57 -10.15
N PRO A 65 -5.65 -9.04 -10.90
CA PRO A 65 -5.89 -8.42 -12.20
C PRO A 65 -6.56 -9.41 -13.17
N LYS A 66 -7.42 -8.91 -14.07
CA LYS A 66 -8.28 -9.73 -14.95
C LYS A 66 -7.51 -10.74 -15.80
N ASP A 67 -6.31 -10.39 -16.23
CA ASP A 67 -5.51 -11.17 -17.18
C ASP A 67 -4.34 -11.91 -16.51
N GLU A 68 -4.31 -11.95 -15.16
CA GLU A 68 -3.22 -12.57 -14.41
C GLU A 68 -3.73 -13.79 -13.60
N ASN A 69 -2.94 -14.85 -13.63
CA ASN A 69 -3.18 -16.05 -12.80
C ASN A 69 -2.24 -16.03 -11.60
N LEU A 70 -2.69 -15.40 -10.50
CA LEU A 70 -1.92 -15.26 -9.27
C LEU A 70 -2.34 -16.29 -8.23
N LEU A 71 -1.35 -16.81 -7.50
CA LEU A 71 -1.59 -17.65 -6.33
C LEU A 71 -1.93 -16.78 -5.12
N ILE A 72 -3.21 -16.62 -4.85
CA ILE A 72 -3.68 -15.83 -3.70
C ILE A 72 -3.65 -16.69 -2.44
N HIS A 73 -3.06 -16.13 -1.38
CA HIS A 73 -2.99 -16.80 -0.08
C HIS A 73 -4.40 -17.12 0.45
N TRP A 74 -4.57 -18.26 1.08
CA TRP A 74 -5.87 -18.75 1.56
C TRP A 74 -6.52 -17.85 2.63
N HIS A 75 -5.75 -17.01 3.34
CA HIS A 75 -6.28 -16.01 4.28
C HIS A 75 -7.01 -14.84 3.59
N ILE A 76 -6.87 -14.68 2.28
CA ILE A 76 -7.56 -13.61 1.56
C ILE A 76 -8.94 -14.16 1.17
N TRP A 77 -9.94 -13.78 1.91
CA TRP A 77 -11.35 -14.08 1.68
C TRP A 77 -12.18 -12.80 1.65
N ASP A 78 -13.46 -12.91 1.36
CA ASP A 78 -14.43 -11.82 1.41
C ASP A 78 -15.01 -11.73 2.83
N PRO A 79 -14.57 -10.81 3.69
CA PRO A 79 -15.02 -10.76 5.09
C PRO A 79 -16.45 -10.24 5.23
N ASP A 80 -17.00 -9.60 4.19
CA ASP A 80 -18.37 -9.05 4.14
C ASP A 80 -18.70 -8.15 5.33
N LEU A 81 -17.78 -7.24 5.64
CA LEU A 81 -17.93 -6.27 6.73
C LEU A 81 -18.90 -5.16 6.32
N ARG A 82 -19.75 -4.75 7.26
CA ARG A 82 -20.64 -3.60 7.11
C ARG A 82 -19.85 -2.30 7.23
N GLU A 83 -20.42 -1.20 6.73
CA GLU A 83 -19.76 0.11 6.75
C GLU A 83 -19.27 0.52 8.15
N GLU A 84 -20.08 0.29 9.19
CA GLU A 84 -19.71 0.57 10.58
C GLU A 84 -18.52 -0.29 11.08
N GLU A 85 -18.39 -1.51 10.60
CA GLU A 85 -17.28 -2.41 10.96
C GLU A 85 -16.00 -1.99 10.25
N LEU A 86 -16.11 -1.52 9.02
CA LEU A 86 -14.99 -0.92 8.29
C LEU A 86 -14.48 0.34 8.99
N ASP A 87 -15.39 1.20 9.48
CA ASP A 87 -15.02 2.41 10.21
C ASP A 87 -14.30 2.07 11.53
N ARG A 88 -14.80 1.08 12.28
CA ARG A 88 -14.13 0.60 13.50
C ARG A 88 -12.73 0.00 13.21
N LEU A 89 -12.58 -0.66 12.07
CA LEU A 89 -11.27 -1.17 11.66
C LEU A 89 -10.30 -0.03 11.32
N VAL A 90 -10.79 1.05 10.71
CA VAL A 90 -10.00 2.26 10.49
C VAL A 90 -9.60 2.90 11.81
N ASP A 91 -10.51 3.01 12.79
CA ASP A 91 -10.19 3.52 14.12
C ASP A 91 -9.12 2.67 14.81
N PHE A 92 -9.21 1.35 14.70
CA PHE A 92 -8.15 0.46 15.18
C PHE A 92 -6.80 0.73 14.52
N LEU A 93 -6.76 0.95 13.20
CA LEU A 93 -5.53 1.27 12.49
C LEU A 93 -4.95 2.62 12.94
N HIS A 94 -5.79 3.60 13.25
CA HIS A 94 -5.36 4.87 13.86
C HIS A 94 -4.76 4.67 15.26
N ALA A 95 -5.30 3.74 16.07
CA ALA A 95 -4.77 3.43 17.39
C ALA A 95 -3.36 2.80 17.36
N LEU A 96 -2.91 2.31 16.22
CA LEU A 96 -1.53 1.81 16.02
C LEU A 96 -0.50 2.93 15.79
N THR A 97 -0.91 4.20 15.94
CA THR A 97 -0.03 5.35 15.76
C THR A 97 0.77 5.60 17.04
N ASP A 98 2.09 5.63 16.89
CA ASP A 98 3.03 6.00 17.94
C ASP A 98 3.82 7.23 17.48
N GLU A 99 3.45 8.40 17.98
CA GLU A 99 4.09 9.66 17.60
C GLU A 99 5.52 9.79 18.15
N GLY A 100 5.84 9.06 19.23
CA GLY A 100 7.18 9.00 19.79
C GLY A 100 8.17 8.21 18.94
N PHE A 101 7.67 7.41 17.99
CA PHE A 101 8.47 6.57 17.10
C PHE A 101 8.48 7.10 15.66
N MET A 102 8.54 8.41 15.48
CA MET A 102 8.70 9.02 14.16
C MET A 102 10.19 9.23 13.87
N PRO A 103 10.69 8.77 12.70
CA PRO A 103 12.09 9.00 12.33
C PRO A 103 12.33 10.50 12.14
N GLU A 104 13.46 10.97 12.67
CA GLU A 104 13.89 12.34 12.38
C GLU A 104 14.23 12.49 10.90
N ILE A 105 13.70 13.53 10.28
CA ILE A 105 14.07 13.88 8.93
C ILE A 105 15.51 14.40 8.93
N PRO A 106 16.45 13.79 8.19
CA PRO A 106 17.83 14.25 8.17
C PRO A 106 17.92 15.67 7.64
N LYS A 107 18.73 16.52 8.27
CA LYS A 107 18.93 17.91 7.86
C LYS A 107 19.54 18.02 6.45
N ARG A 108 20.23 16.98 6.00
CA ARG A 108 20.89 16.92 4.70
C ARG A 108 20.97 15.48 4.22
N LEU A 109 20.67 15.26 2.95
CA LEU A 109 20.84 13.94 2.32
C LEU A 109 22.31 13.70 1.94
N PRO A 110 22.77 12.43 1.83
CA PRO A 110 24.11 12.11 1.32
C PRO A 110 24.39 12.68 -0.08
N SER A 111 23.35 12.87 -0.90
CA SER A 111 23.41 13.51 -2.22
C SER A 111 23.65 15.02 -2.15
N GLY A 112 23.61 15.64 -0.96
CA GLY A 112 23.68 17.09 -0.79
C GLY A 112 22.36 17.83 -1.01
N LEU A 113 21.30 17.12 -1.40
CA LEU A 113 19.96 17.69 -1.60
C LEU A 113 19.25 17.96 -0.27
N ASP A 114 18.35 18.96 -0.28
CA ASP A 114 17.47 19.24 0.83
C ASP A 114 16.33 18.19 0.88
N PRO A 115 16.14 17.46 1.99
CA PRO A 115 15.06 16.49 2.13
C PRO A 115 13.67 17.12 1.99
N GLY A 116 13.47 18.37 2.39
CA GLY A 116 12.21 19.11 2.23
C GLY A 116 11.79 19.29 0.76
N ARG A 117 12.74 19.42 -0.15
CA ARG A 117 12.48 19.48 -1.61
C ARG A 117 12.07 18.11 -2.18
N ALA A 118 12.63 17.04 -1.66
CA ALA A 118 12.30 15.68 -2.10
C ALA A 118 10.89 15.24 -1.67
N MET A 119 10.38 15.80 -0.55
CA MET A 119 9.07 15.44 0.01
C MET A 119 7.91 16.29 -0.53
N ASN A 120 8.17 17.41 -1.18
CA ASN A 120 7.11 18.28 -1.70
C ASN A 120 6.64 17.80 -3.08
N ARG A 121 5.79 16.76 -3.09
CA ARG A 121 5.19 16.18 -4.30
C ARG A 121 4.32 17.15 -5.11
N ASN A 122 3.91 18.27 -4.52
CA ASN A 122 3.05 19.28 -5.18
C ASN A 122 3.78 20.10 -6.25
N ASN A 123 5.09 19.96 -6.40
CA ASN A 123 5.87 20.68 -7.43
C ASN A 123 6.11 19.85 -8.71
N LEU A 124 5.55 18.65 -8.84
CA LEU A 124 5.73 17.80 -10.03
C LEU A 124 4.63 17.98 -11.11
N THR A 125 3.65 18.87 -10.89
CA THR A 125 2.54 19.12 -11.85
C THR A 125 2.69 20.41 -12.64
N SER A 126 3.85 21.07 -12.61
CA SER A 126 4.11 22.27 -13.43
C SER A 126 5.40 22.12 -14.24
N ARG A 127 5.35 21.27 -15.28
CA ARG A 127 6.13 21.41 -16.53
C ARG A 127 5.45 20.65 -17.65
#